data_38dc4772c1547914ecbc56cc296d7b90
#
_entry.id   38dc4772c1547914ecbc56cc296d7b90
#
_cell.length_a   1.000
_cell.length_b   1.000
_cell.length_c   1.000
_cell.angle_alpha   90.00
_cell.angle_beta   90.00
_cell.angle_gamma   90.00
#
_symmetry.space_group_name_H-M   'P 1'
#
loop_
_entity.id
_entity.type
_entity.pdbx_description
1 polymer ?
#
loop_
_entity_poly.entity_id
_entity_poly.type
_entity_poly.pdbx_seq_one_letter_code
_entity_poly.pdbx_strand_id
1 'polypeptide(L)'
;RCQYHPKALRRYRGQPSPHGSNPHQIKKGLSPMEHKNCLKKVTAVFSSHEAAPIWKLRHFAVLALLTEIGGELHFILTKRAAGVNQPGDVCFPGGHREQGETLVETALRETEEEIGISQKDIRLLGKSDFMLTIYRGMIQPYIAYIPYEIYKTAVPNPKEVAEIFTVPLRFFLKTEPERHDTVWKVIESPDFPYEKIEGGKNYPFSKSKTTQLFYEYNGHIIWGFTAQVLRNIIEILNESKLKF
;
A
#
# COMPACT_ATOMS: atom_id res chain seq x y z
N ARG A 1 22.23 -9.79 -0.23
CA ARG A 1 21.94 -10.47 -1.52
C ARG A 1 20.50 -10.97 -1.45
N CYS A 2 19.52 -10.15 -1.89
CA CYS A 2 18.16 -10.61 -2.10
C CYS A 2 18.15 -11.58 -3.27
N GLN A 3 17.90 -12.84 -2.99
CA GLN A 3 17.64 -13.84 -4.03
C GLN A 3 16.25 -13.59 -4.61
N TYR A 4 16.23 -13.17 -5.85
CA TYR A 4 15.03 -13.03 -6.67
C TYR A 4 14.40 -14.42 -6.90
N HIS A 5 13.22 -14.65 -6.39
CA HIS A 5 12.54 -15.95 -6.55
C HIS A 5 11.78 -15.97 -7.90
N PRO A 6 12.19 -16.82 -8.87
CA PRO A 6 11.66 -16.76 -10.25
C PRO A 6 10.19 -17.20 -10.43
N LYS A 7 9.48 -17.55 -9.37
CA LYS A 7 8.10 -18.07 -9.45
C LYS A 7 7.00 -17.02 -9.70
N ALA A 8 7.29 -15.73 -9.54
CA ALA A 8 6.30 -14.67 -9.77
C ALA A 8 6.06 -14.31 -11.25
N LEU A 9 6.97 -14.68 -12.15
CA LEU A 9 6.88 -14.35 -13.58
C LEU A 9 6.08 -15.36 -14.43
N ARG A 10 5.57 -16.45 -13.86
CA ARG A 10 4.89 -17.51 -14.66
C ARG A 10 3.44 -17.22 -15.04
N ARG A 11 2.82 -16.10 -14.66
CA ARG A 11 1.40 -15.82 -14.96
C ARG A 11 1.13 -14.81 -16.08
N TYR A 12 2.16 -14.34 -16.76
CA TYR A 12 1.99 -13.52 -17.97
C TYR A 12 2.58 -14.21 -19.21
N ARG A 13 2.17 -15.45 -19.48
CA ARG A 13 2.22 -15.95 -20.85
C ARG A 13 0.97 -15.43 -21.54
N GLY A 14 1.15 -14.40 -22.36
CA GLY A 14 0.15 -13.95 -23.30
C GLY A 14 -0.32 -15.13 -24.16
N GLN A 15 -1.62 -15.28 -24.27
CA GLN A 15 -2.19 -16.13 -25.32
C GLN A 15 -1.69 -15.57 -26.66
N PRO A 16 -1.29 -16.43 -27.62
CA PRO A 16 -0.94 -15.95 -28.96
C PRO A 16 -2.17 -15.29 -29.56
N SER A 17 -2.00 -14.06 -30.01
CA SER A 17 -3.01 -13.33 -30.78
C SER A 17 -3.36 -14.14 -32.03
N PRO A 18 -4.62 -14.51 -32.23
CA PRO A 18 -5.03 -15.17 -33.46
C PRO A 18 -5.35 -14.10 -34.49
N HIS A 19 -4.36 -13.57 -35.19
CA HIS A 19 -4.58 -12.88 -36.47
C HIS A 19 -3.24 -12.37 -37.01
N GLY A 20 -2.62 -13.19 -37.87
CA GLY A 20 -1.73 -12.72 -38.93
C GLY A 20 -2.53 -11.88 -39.93
N SER A 21 -2.65 -10.59 -39.70
CA SER A 21 -3.21 -9.66 -40.67
C SER A 21 -2.05 -8.94 -41.39
N ASN A 22 -2.03 -9.12 -42.69
CA ASN A 22 -1.19 -8.50 -43.68
C ASN A 22 -1.15 -6.96 -43.48
N PRO A 23 0.02 -6.29 -43.32
CA PRO A 23 0.10 -4.86 -42.94
C PRO A 23 -0.26 -3.86 -44.04
N HIS A 24 -0.73 -4.27 -45.20
CA HIS A 24 -1.02 -3.41 -46.35
C HIS A 24 -2.46 -3.23 -46.76
N GLN A 25 -3.43 -3.57 -45.91
CA GLN A 25 -4.81 -3.14 -46.16
C GLN A 25 -5.10 -1.88 -45.33
N ILE A 26 -4.80 -0.70 -45.86
CA ILE A 26 -5.39 0.57 -45.42
C ILE A 26 -6.89 0.45 -45.67
N LYS A 27 -7.65 0.07 -44.65
CA LYS A 27 -9.12 0.10 -44.71
C LYS A 27 -9.54 1.52 -45.05
N LYS A 28 -10.37 1.69 -46.08
CA LYS A 28 -10.99 2.97 -46.43
C LYS A 28 -11.46 3.72 -45.19
N GLY A 29 -11.06 4.98 -45.03
CA GLY A 29 -11.49 5.82 -43.93
C GLY A 29 -13.01 5.83 -43.80
N LEU A 30 -13.51 5.93 -42.60
CA LEU A 30 -14.94 6.04 -42.30
C LEU A 30 -15.56 7.22 -43.07
N SER A 31 -16.77 7.06 -43.59
CA SER A 31 -17.51 8.17 -44.20
C SER A 31 -17.82 9.26 -43.12
N PRO A 32 -18.12 10.51 -43.54
CA PRO A 32 -18.46 11.58 -42.59
C PRO A 32 -19.63 11.23 -41.66
N MET A 33 -20.58 10.43 -42.13
CA MET A 33 -21.74 9.98 -41.34
C MET A 33 -21.32 8.90 -40.32
N GLU A 34 -20.44 7.97 -40.70
CA GLU A 34 -19.88 6.96 -39.81
C GLU A 34 -19.01 7.60 -38.73
N HIS A 35 -18.19 8.60 -39.06
CA HIS A 35 -17.43 9.41 -38.09
C HIS A 35 -18.33 10.09 -37.07
N LYS A 36 -19.41 10.73 -37.53
CA LYS A 36 -20.37 11.43 -36.65
C LYS A 36 -21.09 10.46 -35.72
N ASN A 37 -21.40 9.25 -36.19
CA ASN A 37 -22.02 8.21 -35.39
C ASN A 37 -21.03 7.61 -34.37
N CYS A 38 -19.76 7.43 -34.76
CA CYS A 38 -18.68 6.96 -33.88
C CYS A 38 -18.42 7.97 -32.75
N LEU A 39 -18.33 9.26 -33.05
CA LEU A 39 -18.14 10.31 -32.05
C LEU A 39 -19.29 10.35 -31.04
N LYS A 40 -20.55 10.23 -31.48
CA LYS A 40 -21.71 10.14 -30.57
C LYS A 40 -21.60 8.97 -29.61
N LYS A 41 -21.19 7.78 -30.10
CA LYS A 41 -21.00 6.59 -29.25
C LYS A 41 -19.88 6.80 -28.21
N VAL A 42 -18.73 7.34 -28.63
CA VAL A 42 -17.62 7.68 -27.75
C VAL A 42 -18.07 8.67 -26.67
N THR A 43 -18.76 9.73 -27.08
CA THR A 43 -19.29 10.74 -26.14
C THR A 43 -20.25 10.08 -25.13
N ALA A 44 -21.19 9.25 -25.58
CA ALA A 44 -22.16 8.59 -24.70
C ALA A 44 -21.48 7.71 -23.64
N VAL A 45 -20.40 7.01 -24.02
CA VAL A 45 -19.64 6.17 -23.08
C VAL A 45 -18.90 7.02 -22.06
N PHE A 46 -18.13 8.01 -22.52
CA PHE A 46 -17.25 8.78 -21.62
C PHE A 46 -17.95 9.86 -20.82
N SER A 47 -19.15 10.32 -21.22
CA SER A 47 -19.95 11.27 -20.43
C SER A 47 -20.50 10.69 -19.12
N SER A 48 -20.61 9.36 -19.04
CA SER A 48 -21.09 8.65 -17.85
C SER A 48 -20.03 7.76 -17.19
N HIS A 49 -18.79 7.75 -17.74
CA HIS A 49 -17.71 6.93 -17.20
C HIS A 49 -17.12 7.55 -15.94
N GLU A 50 -17.13 6.79 -14.85
CA GLU A 50 -16.41 7.15 -13.63
C GLU A 50 -14.95 6.71 -13.73
N ALA A 51 -14.05 7.67 -13.52
CA ALA A 51 -12.62 7.41 -13.60
C ALA A 51 -12.16 6.48 -12.47
N ALA A 52 -11.39 5.46 -12.81
CA ALA A 52 -10.78 4.53 -11.88
C ALA A 52 -9.31 4.29 -12.27
N PRO A 53 -8.48 3.78 -11.38
CA PRO A 53 -7.11 3.40 -11.73
C PRO A 53 -7.10 2.41 -12.88
N ILE A 54 -6.26 2.65 -13.90
CA ILE A 54 -6.11 1.75 -15.06
C ILE A 54 -5.65 0.37 -14.61
N TRP A 55 -4.80 0.30 -13.61
CA TRP A 55 -4.35 -0.97 -13.03
C TRP A 55 -5.27 -1.38 -11.90
N LYS A 56 -5.58 -2.67 -11.83
CA LYS A 56 -6.25 -3.25 -10.67
C LYS A 56 -5.33 -3.14 -9.46
N LEU A 57 -5.71 -2.30 -8.51
CA LEU A 57 -4.98 -2.15 -7.25
C LEU A 57 -5.38 -3.26 -6.27
N ARG A 58 -4.40 -3.72 -5.48
CA ARG A 58 -4.68 -4.46 -4.25
C ARG A 58 -4.93 -3.45 -3.14
N HIS A 59 -5.98 -3.67 -2.37
CA HIS A 59 -6.37 -2.77 -1.30
C HIS A 59 -6.01 -3.39 0.04
N PHE A 60 -5.34 -2.59 0.86
CA PHE A 60 -4.95 -2.94 2.23
C PHE A 60 -5.48 -1.88 3.16
N ALA A 61 -5.79 -2.27 4.39
CA ALA A 61 -6.13 -1.34 5.45
C ALA A 61 -5.37 -1.70 6.72
N VAL A 62 -4.88 -0.69 7.42
CA VAL A 62 -4.16 -0.85 8.68
C VAL A 62 -4.77 0.04 9.75
N LEU A 63 -4.65 -0.36 11.00
CA LEU A 63 -5.18 0.37 12.14
C LEU A 63 -4.04 0.96 12.97
N ALA A 64 -3.81 2.27 12.85
CA ALA A 64 -2.95 3.00 13.76
C ALA A 64 -3.68 3.13 15.11
N LEU A 65 -3.60 2.04 15.88
CA LEU A 65 -4.33 1.86 17.13
C LEU A 65 -3.60 2.52 18.27
N LEU A 66 -4.31 3.35 19.02
CA LEU A 66 -3.81 4.10 20.18
C LEU A 66 -4.38 3.51 21.49
N THR A 67 -3.58 3.58 22.52
CA THR A 67 -4.00 3.36 23.91
C THR A 67 -3.35 4.38 24.82
N GLU A 68 -3.90 4.63 26.02
CA GLU A 68 -3.33 5.53 27.00
C GLU A 68 -2.63 4.75 28.11
N ILE A 69 -1.34 5.02 28.32
CA ILE A 69 -0.54 4.40 29.38
C ILE A 69 0.07 5.52 30.24
N GLY A 70 -0.30 5.56 31.52
CA GLY A 70 0.24 6.56 32.44
C GLY A 70 -0.05 8.01 32.05
N GLY A 71 -1.18 8.27 31.39
CA GLY A 71 -1.57 9.60 30.90
C GLY A 71 -0.91 10.01 29.57
N GLU A 72 -0.23 9.09 28.89
CA GLU A 72 0.40 9.31 27.60
C GLU A 72 -0.17 8.37 26.52
N LEU A 73 -0.44 8.90 25.32
CA LEU A 73 -0.88 8.08 24.19
C LEU A 73 0.28 7.29 23.61
N HIS A 74 0.02 6.02 23.33
CA HIS A 74 0.95 5.10 22.70
C HIS A 74 0.33 4.48 21.46
N PHE A 75 1.07 4.35 20.37
CA PHE A 75 0.72 3.46 19.28
C PHE A 75 0.95 2.01 19.68
N ILE A 76 0.02 1.14 19.31
CA ILE A 76 0.16 -0.32 19.41
C ILE A 76 0.70 -0.80 18.07
N LEU A 77 1.82 -1.51 18.12
CA LEU A 77 2.51 -2.08 16.96
C LEU A 77 2.68 -3.57 17.15
N THR A 78 2.83 -4.28 16.04
CA THR A 78 3.08 -5.71 16.01
C THR A 78 4.41 -6.00 15.32
N LYS A 79 5.09 -7.09 15.74
CA LYS A 79 6.23 -7.64 15.05
C LYS A 79 5.79 -8.93 14.34
N ARG A 80 6.06 -9.03 13.06
CA ARG A 80 5.63 -10.14 12.23
C ARG A 80 6.31 -11.45 12.61
N ALA A 81 5.55 -12.55 12.62
CA ALA A 81 6.07 -13.88 12.92
C ALA A 81 7.01 -14.41 11.82
N ALA A 82 7.80 -15.44 12.16
CA ALA A 82 8.78 -16.02 11.23
C ALA A 82 8.16 -16.70 10.00
N GLY A 83 6.89 -17.15 10.11
CA GLY A 83 6.20 -17.91 9.05
C GLY A 83 5.52 -17.07 7.97
N VAL A 84 5.51 -15.75 8.09
CA VAL A 84 4.82 -14.85 7.15
C VAL A 84 5.81 -14.12 6.23
N ASN A 85 5.29 -13.41 5.23
CA ASN A 85 6.13 -12.55 4.39
C ASN A 85 6.74 -11.43 5.23
N GLN A 86 8.00 -11.07 4.96
CA GLN A 86 8.74 -10.03 5.69
C GLN A 86 8.76 -10.31 7.21
N PRO A 87 9.31 -11.46 7.64
CA PRO A 87 9.34 -11.82 9.05
C PRO A 87 10.19 -10.83 9.85
N GLY A 88 9.75 -10.51 11.07
CA GLY A 88 10.44 -9.57 11.95
C GLY A 88 10.16 -8.09 11.67
N ASP A 89 9.50 -7.74 10.57
CA ASP A 89 9.11 -6.35 10.31
C ASP A 89 8.08 -5.89 11.35
N VAL A 90 8.19 -4.62 11.71
CA VAL A 90 7.24 -3.94 12.59
C VAL A 90 6.15 -3.29 11.75
N CYS A 91 4.88 -3.54 12.10
CA CYS A 91 3.74 -2.99 11.39
C CYS A 91 2.60 -2.59 12.35
N PHE A 92 1.66 -1.82 11.83
CA PHE A 92 0.34 -1.70 12.43
C PHE A 92 -0.46 -2.98 12.15
N PRO A 93 -1.37 -3.38 13.03
CA PRO A 93 -2.36 -4.42 12.71
C PRO A 93 -3.11 -4.07 11.43
N GLY A 94 -3.35 -5.07 10.57
CA GLY A 94 -4.04 -4.85 9.31
C GLY A 94 -3.58 -5.76 8.19
N GLY A 95 -4.36 -5.76 7.10
CA GLY A 95 -4.10 -6.67 6.00
C GLY A 95 -4.83 -6.35 4.70
N HIS A 96 -5.02 -7.38 3.91
CA HIS A 96 -5.61 -7.31 2.57
C HIS A 96 -7.15 -7.31 2.66
N ARG A 97 -7.78 -6.43 1.87
CA ARG A 97 -9.23 -6.36 1.76
C ARG A 97 -9.81 -7.59 1.09
N GLU A 98 -10.74 -8.25 1.73
CA GLU A 98 -11.51 -9.35 1.16
C GLU A 98 -12.68 -8.84 0.30
N GLN A 99 -13.29 -9.77 -0.46
CA GLN A 99 -14.40 -9.43 -1.33
C GLN A 99 -15.65 -9.07 -0.49
N GLY A 100 -16.22 -7.91 -0.76
CA GLY A 100 -17.42 -7.42 -0.09
C GLY A 100 -17.14 -6.53 1.13
N GLU A 101 -15.91 -6.49 1.62
CA GLU A 101 -15.54 -5.61 2.74
C GLU A 101 -15.33 -4.17 2.30
N THR A 102 -15.62 -3.25 3.20
CA THR A 102 -15.05 -1.91 3.19
C THR A 102 -13.65 -1.93 3.79
N LEU A 103 -12.84 -0.89 3.53
CA LEU A 103 -11.48 -0.83 4.09
C LEU A 103 -11.46 -0.71 5.62
N VAL A 104 -12.46 -0.10 6.23
CA VAL A 104 -12.55 -0.01 7.69
C VAL A 104 -12.88 -1.38 8.30
N GLU A 105 -13.79 -2.14 7.69
CA GLU A 105 -14.09 -3.51 8.13
C GLU A 105 -12.85 -4.40 8.02
N THR A 106 -12.08 -4.28 6.92
CA THR A 106 -10.78 -4.97 6.78
C THR A 106 -9.85 -4.66 7.95
N ALA A 107 -9.62 -3.38 8.26
CA ALA A 107 -8.71 -2.98 9.34
C ALA A 107 -9.14 -3.53 10.71
N LEU A 108 -10.45 -3.52 10.98
CA LEU A 108 -11.01 -4.04 12.23
C LEU A 108 -10.91 -5.56 12.32
N ARG A 109 -11.27 -6.30 11.25
CA ARG A 109 -11.19 -7.77 11.18
C ARG A 109 -9.75 -8.24 11.37
N GLU A 110 -8.82 -7.70 10.61
CA GLU A 110 -7.39 -8.05 10.70
C GLU A 110 -6.83 -7.76 12.09
N THR A 111 -7.22 -6.64 12.72
CA THR A 111 -6.82 -6.33 14.09
C THR A 111 -7.33 -7.39 15.08
N GLU A 112 -8.59 -7.83 14.95
CA GLU A 112 -9.14 -8.89 15.79
C GLU A 112 -8.43 -10.22 15.56
N GLU A 113 -8.11 -10.58 14.31
CA GLU A 113 -7.41 -11.82 13.94
C GLU A 113 -5.95 -11.83 14.42
N GLU A 114 -5.25 -10.70 14.29
CA GLU A 114 -3.82 -10.59 14.62
C GLU A 114 -3.53 -10.45 16.12
N ILE A 115 -4.34 -9.64 16.83
CA ILE A 115 -4.05 -9.29 18.23
C ILE A 115 -5.20 -9.61 19.22
N GLY A 116 -6.29 -10.24 18.76
CA GLY A 116 -7.37 -10.72 19.61
C GLY A 116 -8.26 -9.62 20.23
N ILE A 117 -8.14 -8.39 19.77
CA ILE A 117 -9.00 -7.28 20.25
C ILE A 117 -10.29 -7.25 19.46
N SER A 118 -11.43 -7.41 20.15
CA SER A 118 -12.73 -7.41 19.49
C SER A 118 -13.03 -6.07 18.83
N GLN A 119 -13.57 -6.10 17.61
CA GLN A 119 -13.92 -4.92 16.82
C GLN A 119 -14.84 -3.95 17.58
N LYS A 120 -15.76 -4.47 18.42
CA LYS A 120 -16.69 -3.68 19.23
C LYS A 120 -16.00 -2.83 20.31
N ASP A 121 -14.79 -3.21 20.72
CA ASP A 121 -14.01 -2.52 21.74
C ASP A 121 -13.10 -1.43 21.13
N ILE A 122 -13.06 -1.37 19.79
CA ILE A 122 -12.25 -0.42 19.03
C ILE A 122 -13.09 0.81 18.66
N ARG A 123 -12.68 1.97 19.16
CA ARG A 123 -13.27 3.26 18.79
C ARG A 123 -12.53 3.86 17.61
N LEU A 124 -13.14 3.87 16.45
CA LEU A 124 -12.60 4.54 15.26
C LEU A 124 -12.60 6.07 15.49
N LEU A 125 -11.47 6.73 15.24
CA LEU A 125 -11.31 8.18 15.37
C LEU A 125 -11.34 8.88 14.00
N GLY A 126 -10.81 8.24 12.96
CA GLY A 126 -10.76 8.80 11.63
C GLY A 126 -9.87 7.99 10.69
N LYS A 127 -9.48 8.61 9.59
CA LYS A 127 -8.54 8.04 8.61
C LYS A 127 -7.41 9.04 8.34
N SER A 128 -6.22 8.51 8.05
CA SER A 128 -5.09 9.26 7.54
C SER A 128 -5.09 9.28 6.01
N ASP A 129 -4.11 9.93 5.39
CA ASP A 129 -3.91 9.84 3.96
C ASP A 129 -3.56 8.42 3.55
N PHE A 130 -3.99 8.03 2.36
CA PHE A 130 -3.66 6.71 1.82
C PHE A 130 -2.34 6.72 1.06
N MET A 131 -1.67 5.59 1.07
CA MET A 131 -0.41 5.40 0.34
C MET A 131 -0.61 4.53 -0.89
N LEU A 132 -0.08 4.97 -2.02
CA LEU A 132 0.08 4.12 -3.21
C LEU A 132 1.46 3.51 -3.22
N THR A 133 1.53 2.20 -3.39
CA THR A 133 2.80 1.48 -3.45
C THR A 133 3.19 1.17 -4.88
N ILE A 134 4.50 1.04 -5.14
CA ILE A 134 5.02 0.62 -6.46
C ILE A 134 4.55 -0.79 -6.86
N TYR A 135 4.10 -1.59 -5.91
CA TYR A 135 3.58 -2.96 -6.14
C TYR A 135 2.09 -2.98 -6.49
N ARG A 136 1.53 -1.84 -6.97
CA ARG A 136 0.11 -1.68 -7.28
C ARG A 136 -0.78 -1.96 -6.08
N GLY A 137 -0.36 -1.53 -4.91
CA GLY A 137 -1.13 -1.59 -3.68
C GLY A 137 -1.58 -0.20 -3.26
N MET A 138 -2.75 -0.11 -2.63
CA MET A 138 -3.22 1.05 -1.89
C MET A 138 -3.37 0.65 -0.43
N ILE A 139 -2.72 1.38 0.45
CA ILE A 139 -2.79 1.17 1.91
C ILE A 139 -3.57 2.35 2.49
N GLN A 140 -4.70 2.08 3.15
CA GLN A 140 -5.49 3.06 3.88
C GLN A 140 -5.28 2.89 5.38
N PRO A 141 -4.58 3.82 6.05
CA PRO A 141 -4.49 3.82 7.51
C PRO A 141 -5.75 4.43 8.11
N TYR A 142 -6.25 3.80 9.18
CA TYR A 142 -7.27 4.34 10.06
C TYR A 142 -6.67 4.60 11.43
N ILE A 143 -7.14 5.65 12.10
CA ILE A 143 -6.75 5.99 13.45
C ILE A 143 -7.86 5.50 14.39
N ALA A 144 -7.50 4.76 15.41
CA ALA A 144 -8.45 4.24 16.39
C ALA A 144 -7.87 4.27 17.80
N TYR A 145 -8.73 4.07 18.77
CA TYR A 145 -8.38 4.07 20.20
C TYR A 145 -9.06 2.90 20.91
N ILE A 146 -8.32 2.30 21.83
CA ILE A 146 -8.82 1.36 22.84
C ILE A 146 -8.38 1.78 24.23
N PRO A 147 -9.21 1.56 25.28
CA PRO A 147 -8.77 1.72 26.67
C PRO A 147 -7.60 0.78 27.01
N TYR A 148 -6.75 1.20 27.92
CA TYR A 148 -5.59 0.37 28.35
C TYR A 148 -6.01 -0.99 28.89
N GLU A 149 -7.16 -1.07 29.59
CA GLU A 149 -7.70 -2.34 30.10
C GLU A 149 -8.00 -3.33 28.98
N ILE A 150 -8.46 -2.86 27.82
CA ILE A 150 -8.65 -3.67 26.62
C ILE A 150 -7.31 -4.05 26.01
N TYR A 151 -6.33 -3.11 25.90
CA TYR A 151 -4.98 -3.44 25.42
C TYR A 151 -4.34 -4.58 26.24
N LYS A 152 -4.52 -4.63 27.56
CA LYS A 152 -3.99 -5.70 28.40
C LYS A 152 -4.54 -7.09 28.09
N THR A 153 -5.67 -7.17 27.39
CA THR A 153 -6.25 -8.45 26.96
C THR A 153 -5.76 -8.91 25.59
N ALA A 154 -4.93 -8.09 24.92
CA ALA A 154 -4.39 -8.44 23.60
C ALA A 154 -3.58 -9.74 23.66
N VAL A 155 -3.89 -10.64 22.73
CA VAL A 155 -3.20 -11.93 22.57
C VAL A 155 -2.75 -12.05 21.12
N PRO A 156 -1.43 -12.08 20.86
CA PRO A 156 -0.95 -12.21 19.49
C PRO A 156 -1.32 -13.57 18.89
N ASN A 157 -1.78 -13.56 17.64
CA ASN A 157 -1.89 -14.78 16.85
C ASN A 157 -0.48 -15.27 16.47
N PRO A 158 0.04 -16.36 17.02
CA PRO A 158 1.44 -16.76 16.85
C PRO A 158 1.79 -17.16 15.42
N LYS A 159 0.79 -17.38 14.57
CA LYS A 159 1.01 -17.66 13.15
C LYS A 159 1.40 -16.41 12.36
N GLU A 160 1.00 -15.22 12.83
CA GLU A 160 1.15 -13.95 12.11
C GLU A 160 1.94 -12.91 12.90
N VAL A 161 1.81 -12.91 14.23
CA VAL A 161 2.37 -11.92 15.14
C VAL A 161 3.27 -12.59 16.17
N ALA A 162 4.55 -12.20 16.17
CA ALA A 162 5.53 -12.66 17.14
C ALA A 162 5.46 -11.88 18.46
N GLU A 163 5.10 -10.58 18.39
CA GLU A 163 5.12 -9.67 19.53
C GLU A 163 4.11 -8.53 19.31
N ILE A 164 3.47 -8.09 20.39
CA ILE A 164 2.69 -6.85 20.46
C ILE A 164 3.41 -5.93 21.43
N PHE A 165 3.67 -4.69 21.02
CA PHE A 165 4.33 -3.71 21.88
C PHE A 165 3.78 -2.30 21.65
N THR A 166 4.18 -1.36 22.49
CA THR A 166 3.72 0.02 22.36
C THR A 166 4.89 1.00 22.25
N VAL A 167 4.65 2.08 21.49
CA VAL A 167 5.59 3.20 21.36
C VAL A 167 4.85 4.49 21.68
N PRO A 168 5.36 5.34 22.60
CA PRO A 168 4.73 6.61 22.92
C PRO A 168 4.56 7.50 21.69
N LEU A 169 3.39 8.11 21.52
CA LEU A 169 3.16 9.11 20.47
C LEU A 169 4.21 10.23 20.54
N ARG A 170 4.56 10.65 21.78
CA ARG A 170 5.58 11.67 22.03
C ARG A 170 6.95 11.31 21.44
N PHE A 171 7.31 10.02 21.39
CA PHE A 171 8.55 9.60 20.74
C PHE A 171 8.59 10.06 19.28
N PHE A 172 7.54 9.80 18.51
CA PHE A 172 7.46 10.19 17.10
C PHE A 172 7.33 11.71 16.90
N LEU A 173 6.69 12.42 17.83
CA LEU A 173 6.60 13.88 17.80
C LEU A 173 7.96 14.57 18.02
N LYS A 174 8.90 13.90 18.71
CA LYS A 174 10.21 14.46 19.08
C LYS A 174 11.39 13.89 18.30
N THR A 175 11.18 12.78 17.60
CA THR A 175 12.26 12.05 16.92
C THR A 175 12.10 12.18 15.40
N GLU A 176 13.08 12.78 14.74
CA GLU A 176 13.17 12.70 13.29
C GLU A 176 13.70 11.31 12.89
N PRO A 177 13.10 10.65 11.89
CA PRO A 177 13.58 9.37 11.41
C PRO A 177 14.89 9.51 10.65
N GLU A 178 15.72 8.48 10.70
CA GLU A 178 16.83 8.36 9.76
C GLU A 178 16.29 8.22 8.34
N ARG A 179 17.00 8.79 7.37
CA ARG A 179 16.56 8.87 5.96
C ARG A 179 17.59 8.22 5.04
N HIS A 180 17.20 7.18 4.33
CA HIS A 180 18.04 6.48 3.39
C HIS A 180 17.35 6.36 2.04
N ASP A 181 18.07 6.72 0.96
CA ASP A 181 17.49 6.71 -0.37
C ASP A 181 17.67 5.36 -1.07
N THR A 182 16.59 4.86 -1.64
CA THR A 182 16.60 3.73 -2.55
C THR A 182 16.33 4.18 -3.98
N VAL A 183 17.05 3.61 -4.93
CA VAL A 183 16.87 3.92 -6.36
C VAL A 183 16.18 2.75 -7.05
N TRP A 184 15.08 3.05 -7.72
CA TRP A 184 14.35 2.12 -8.56
C TRP A 184 14.80 2.27 -10.02
N LYS A 185 15.15 1.15 -10.62
CA LYS A 185 15.54 1.08 -12.03
C LYS A 185 14.62 0.13 -12.76
N VAL A 186 14.30 0.44 -14.01
CA VAL A 186 13.66 -0.50 -14.91
C VAL A 186 14.64 -1.62 -15.21
N ILE A 187 14.21 -2.86 -15.05
CA ILE A 187 14.91 -4.06 -15.50
C ILE A 187 13.99 -4.71 -16.52
N GLU A 188 14.40 -4.68 -17.77
CA GLU A 188 13.62 -5.16 -18.89
C GLU A 188 13.66 -6.69 -18.98
N SER A 189 12.61 -7.28 -19.55
CA SER A 189 12.62 -8.71 -19.87
C SER A 189 13.61 -9.01 -21.01
N PRO A 190 14.15 -10.24 -21.11
CA PRO A 190 15.09 -10.62 -22.17
C PRO A 190 14.56 -10.42 -23.59
N ASP A 191 13.24 -10.44 -23.76
CA ASP A 191 12.51 -10.30 -25.02
C ASP A 191 11.91 -8.90 -25.21
N PHE A 192 12.42 -7.89 -24.47
CA PHE A 192 11.92 -6.53 -24.58
C PHE A 192 12.18 -5.96 -25.98
N PRO A 193 11.15 -5.47 -26.70
CA PRO A 193 11.25 -5.12 -28.12
C PRO A 193 11.85 -3.74 -28.33
N TYR A 194 13.14 -3.61 -28.12
CA TYR A 194 13.89 -2.34 -28.28
C TYR A 194 13.79 -1.73 -29.67
N GLU A 195 13.58 -2.55 -30.69
CA GLU A 195 13.42 -2.12 -32.09
C GLU A 195 12.14 -1.31 -32.32
N LYS A 196 11.20 -1.33 -31.38
CA LYS A 196 9.91 -0.60 -31.46
C LYS A 196 9.92 0.75 -30.76
N ILE A 197 11.02 1.08 -30.08
CA ILE A 197 11.17 2.37 -29.39
C ILE A 197 12.34 3.17 -29.97
N GLU A 198 12.15 4.49 -30.04
CA GLU A 198 13.19 5.39 -30.45
C GLU A 198 14.35 5.36 -29.43
N GLY A 199 15.61 5.29 -29.92
CA GLY A 199 16.78 5.10 -29.08
C GLY A 199 17.13 3.64 -28.79
N GLY A 200 16.25 2.69 -29.05
CA GLY A 200 16.48 1.25 -28.90
C GLY A 200 17.03 0.90 -27.53
N LYS A 201 18.14 0.12 -27.48
CA LYS A 201 18.82 -0.26 -26.23
C LYS A 201 19.42 0.92 -25.44
N ASN A 202 19.54 2.08 -26.07
CA ASN A 202 20.05 3.30 -25.43
C ASN A 202 18.91 4.19 -24.90
N TYR A 203 17.67 3.73 -24.94
CA TYR A 203 16.54 4.49 -24.42
C TYR A 203 16.74 4.85 -22.94
N PRO A 204 16.64 6.13 -22.56
CA PRO A 204 16.93 6.58 -21.20
C PRO A 204 15.73 6.33 -20.27
N PHE A 205 15.54 5.08 -19.84
CA PHE A 205 14.51 4.76 -18.87
C PHE A 205 14.62 5.61 -17.61
N SER A 206 13.48 6.12 -17.17
CA SER A 206 13.42 6.91 -15.94
C SER A 206 13.84 6.08 -14.73
N LYS A 207 14.60 6.73 -13.85
CA LYS A 207 14.91 6.22 -12.52
C LYS A 207 14.04 6.93 -11.51
N SER A 208 13.51 6.23 -10.54
CA SER A 208 12.80 6.82 -9.42
C SER A 208 13.62 6.67 -8.15
N LYS A 209 13.56 7.67 -7.28
CA LYS A 209 14.20 7.68 -5.98
C LYS A 209 13.14 7.72 -4.91
N THR A 210 13.25 6.85 -3.91
CA THR A 210 12.34 6.82 -2.77
C THR A 210 13.16 6.87 -1.49
N THR A 211 12.84 7.79 -0.59
CA THR A 211 13.48 7.86 0.72
C THR A 211 12.81 6.87 1.67
N GLN A 212 13.58 5.95 2.24
CA GLN A 212 13.16 5.07 3.30
C GLN A 212 13.38 5.75 4.64
N LEU A 213 12.40 5.61 5.55
CA LEU A 213 12.44 6.15 6.90
C LEU A 213 12.69 5.03 7.90
N PHE A 214 13.49 5.32 8.94
CA PHE A 214 13.80 4.38 10.01
C PHE A 214 13.66 5.08 11.35
N TYR A 215 12.87 4.49 12.26
CA TYR A 215 12.86 4.83 13.67
C TYR A 215 13.39 3.64 14.47
N GLU A 216 14.15 3.90 15.52
CA GLU A 216 14.57 2.89 16.48
C GLU A 216 14.00 3.20 17.84
N TYR A 217 13.29 2.23 18.42
CA TYR A 217 12.73 2.35 19.76
C TYR A 217 12.88 1.05 20.54
N ASN A 218 13.64 1.06 21.64
CA ASN A 218 13.86 -0.11 22.49
C ASN A 218 14.28 -1.37 21.74
N GLY A 219 15.14 -1.26 20.73
CA GLY A 219 15.62 -2.37 19.90
C GLY A 219 14.66 -2.80 18.79
N HIS A 220 13.51 -2.14 18.63
CA HIS A 220 12.64 -2.34 17.50
C HIS A 220 12.96 -1.33 16.38
N ILE A 221 13.16 -1.84 15.17
CA ILE A 221 13.34 -1.02 13.98
C ILE A 221 12.00 -0.89 13.26
N ILE A 222 11.49 0.32 13.18
CA ILE A 222 10.24 0.67 12.50
C ILE A 222 10.63 1.37 11.20
N TRP A 223 10.35 0.74 10.07
CA TRP A 223 10.79 1.24 8.77
C TRP A 223 9.75 0.99 7.66
N GLY A 224 10.10 1.32 6.43
CA GLY A 224 9.27 1.04 5.26
C GLY A 224 7.90 1.74 5.31
N PHE A 225 6.84 1.01 4.97
CA PHE A 225 5.48 1.59 4.91
C PHE A 225 4.98 2.04 6.29
N THR A 226 5.31 1.31 7.35
CA THR A 226 4.92 1.67 8.72
C THR A 226 5.51 3.00 9.14
N ALA A 227 6.80 3.22 8.91
CA ALA A 227 7.45 4.49 9.20
C ALA A 227 6.90 5.66 8.36
N GLN A 228 6.55 5.41 7.08
CA GLN A 228 5.92 6.41 6.22
C GLN A 228 4.53 6.80 6.74
N VAL A 229 3.71 5.82 7.14
CA VAL A 229 2.39 6.07 7.73
C VAL A 229 2.51 6.85 9.03
N LEU A 230 3.42 6.45 9.94
CA LEU A 230 3.69 7.17 11.17
C LEU A 230 4.10 8.62 10.90
N ARG A 231 5.03 8.84 9.95
CA ARG A 231 5.47 10.18 9.59
C ARG A 231 4.31 11.05 9.09
N ASN A 232 3.47 10.51 8.21
CA ASN A 232 2.30 11.22 7.71
C ASN A 232 1.32 11.58 8.85
N ILE A 233 1.03 10.65 9.77
CA ILE A 233 0.17 10.92 10.93
C ILE A 233 0.75 12.06 11.78
N ILE A 234 2.05 12.04 12.04
CA ILE A 234 2.73 13.09 12.82
C ILE A 234 2.70 14.45 12.11
N GLU A 235 2.86 14.47 10.79
CA GLU A 235 2.74 15.69 9.98
C GLU A 235 1.33 16.28 10.05
N ILE A 236 0.28 15.47 9.91
CA ILE A 236 -1.12 15.88 10.05
C ILE A 236 -1.37 16.46 11.46
N LEU A 237 -0.86 15.80 12.51
CA LEU A 237 -1.01 16.29 13.88
C LEU A 237 -0.32 17.63 14.09
N ASN A 238 0.89 17.80 13.57
CA ASN A 238 1.65 19.06 13.68
C ASN A 238 0.98 20.21 12.92
N GLU A 239 0.40 19.94 11.75
CA GLU A 239 -0.34 20.94 10.95
C GLU A 239 -1.64 21.38 11.62
N SER A 240 -2.23 20.55 12.47
CA SER A 240 -3.51 20.84 13.13
C SER A 240 -3.47 22.01 14.14
N LYS A 241 -2.27 22.56 14.45
CA LYS A 241 -2.04 23.60 15.48
C LYS A 241 -2.50 23.21 16.89
N LEU A 242 -2.85 21.96 17.11
CA LEU A 242 -3.12 21.42 18.44
C LEU A 242 -1.78 21.23 19.18
N LYS A 243 -1.73 21.60 20.46
CA LYS A 243 -0.55 21.33 21.30
C LYS A 243 -0.73 19.96 21.93
N PHE A 244 0.20 19.07 21.68
CA PHE A 244 0.26 17.72 22.25
C PHE A 244 1.31 17.65 23.35
#